data_5cca7d27bb5726f61b8f3a0c4753c1cc
#
_entry.id   5cca7d27bb5726f61b8f3a0c4753c1cc
#
_cell.length_a   1.000
_cell.length_b   1.000
_cell.length_c   1.000
_cell.angle_alpha   90.00
_cell.angle_beta   90.00
_cell.angle_gamma   90.00
#
_symmetry.space_group_name_H-M   'P 1'
#
loop_
_entity.id
_entity.type
_entity.pdbx_description
1 polymer ?
#
loop_
_entity_poly.entity_id
_entity_poly.type
_entity_poly.pdbx_seq_one_letter_code
_entity_poly.pdbx_strand_id
1 'polypeptide(L)'
;MKKRSIAILSIIIVILFIAHRLRAQDTAPAAHAGDEGLALTPPMGWYPWNEFGQEPQNEKLIKEIVDALMTSGLKEAGYAYVGPDEGICFSRDASGKLTSNLERYPSGLRGLGDYIHKKGLKYALYTDAGTRTCSKAMPGTKDHEFEDMAAFAEWRADYVKIDWCNTQGQDVAKSYTKLGEALHASGRPIVFSLCSWGEGQPWRWAASVGNLWRTTGDICAPGKADWNNAMKVAAANEKLHEAASPGHWNDPDMMIAGMQGLSETQNRSFFSLWCMMAAPLMAGNDLRKMTASTVHILTNLEAIGINQDPLGIQGRIARRNGKVEIWAGKPLFDGSQAVLVFNQGAAPAQAQVTWPDIGLAESAALYVRNLWTHQTTGPHSGGVSVTVAPNDVALLRISKANTFPVPPIIVADTYLVSLRAEGSTTRKLTAMVTVKTNGSKALPLWKVRPGLPSWLSVSVTESGKTQKLTNTVSTAGLKKGLYHALVRADNIEPVSGRPMSALYYDVDLEITSGGAGRVSK
;
A
#
# COMPACT_ATOMS: atom_id res chain seq x y z
N MET A 1 22.50 4.34 56.52
CA MET A 1 21.45 5.19 55.92
C MET A 1 21.68 5.54 54.44
N LYS A 2 22.91 5.64 53.90
CA LYS A 2 23.19 6.02 52.49
C LYS A 2 22.82 4.96 51.42
N LYS A 3 22.77 3.66 51.71
CA LYS A 3 22.43 2.61 50.72
C LYS A 3 20.93 2.46 50.42
N ARG A 4 20.02 2.88 51.30
CA ARG A 4 18.55 2.85 51.06
C ARG A 4 18.08 4.01 50.20
N SER A 5 18.73 5.17 50.25
CA SER A 5 18.36 6.34 49.43
C SER A 5 18.69 6.18 47.95
N ILE A 6 19.74 5.43 47.58
CA ILE A 6 20.12 5.19 46.17
C ILE A 6 19.16 4.23 45.49
N ALA A 7 18.68 3.19 46.19
CA ALA A 7 17.71 2.24 45.62
C ALA A 7 16.33 2.87 45.35
N ILE A 8 15.88 3.78 46.22
CA ILE A 8 14.61 4.50 46.07
C ILE A 8 14.68 5.49 44.88
N LEU A 9 15.84 6.17 44.71
CA LEU A 9 16.01 7.10 43.58
C LEU A 9 16.06 6.38 42.24
N SER A 10 16.67 5.19 42.17
CA SER A 10 16.69 4.37 40.94
C SER A 10 15.31 3.83 40.57
N ILE A 11 14.47 3.45 41.53
CA ILE A 11 13.11 2.98 41.30
C ILE A 11 12.22 4.13 40.84
N ILE A 12 12.37 5.34 41.38
CA ILE A 12 11.61 6.52 40.96
C ILE A 12 11.98 6.93 39.53
N ILE A 13 13.25 6.86 39.14
CA ILE A 13 13.69 7.16 37.78
C ILE A 13 13.15 6.14 36.80
N VAL A 14 13.12 4.85 37.13
CA VAL A 14 12.52 3.80 36.26
C VAL A 14 11.01 3.98 36.13
N ILE A 15 10.32 4.32 37.21
CA ILE A 15 8.87 4.59 37.17
C ILE A 15 8.55 5.84 36.36
N LEU A 16 9.38 6.89 36.44
CA LEU A 16 9.24 8.10 35.62
C LEU A 16 9.53 7.85 34.14
N PHE A 17 10.49 6.98 33.80
CA PHE A 17 10.74 6.57 32.42
C PHE A 17 9.62 5.69 31.84
N ILE A 18 9.03 4.81 32.64
CA ILE A 18 7.88 4.00 32.24
C ILE A 18 6.63 4.88 32.10
N ALA A 19 6.39 5.82 33.03
CA ALA A 19 5.29 6.78 32.94
C ALA A 19 5.46 7.77 31.77
N HIS A 20 6.70 8.13 31.41
CA HIS A 20 6.95 8.96 30.22
C HIS A 20 6.75 8.19 28.91
N ARG A 21 7.10 6.90 28.87
CA ARG A 21 6.78 6.04 27.71
C ARG A 21 5.28 5.73 27.61
N LEU A 22 4.57 5.58 28.71
CA LEU A 22 3.11 5.39 28.69
C LEU A 22 2.35 6.67 28.31
N ARG A 23 2.88 7.87 28.66
CA ARG A 23 2.30 9.15 28.20
C ARG A 23 2.61 9.50 26.74
N ALA A 24 3.70 8.98 26.18
CA ALA A 24 4.00 9.16 24.74
C ALA A 24 3.13 8.28 23.82
N GLN A 25 2.38 7.31 24.38
CA GLN A 25 1.43 6.49 23.61
C GLN A 25 0.02 7.08 23.52
N ASP A 26 -0.32 8.16 24.29
CA ASP A 26 -1.66 8.72 24.31
C ASP A 26 -1.86 10.00 23.48
N THR A 27 -0.87 10.41 22.68
CA THR A 27 -1.04 11.50 21.72
C THR A 27 -0.69 11.06 20.30
N ALA A 28 -1.26 9.94 19.84
CA ALA A 28 -1.48 9.79 18.40
C ALA A 28 -2.42 10.94 18.00
N PRO A 29 -2.09 11.75 16.96
CA PRO A 29 -3.02 12.74 16.47
C PRO A 29 -4.34 12.03 16.18
N ALA A 30 -5.45 12.63 16.59
CA ALA A 30 -6.78 12.11 16.31
C ALA A 30 -6.84 11.81 14.81
N ALA A 31 -7.00 10.54 14.43
CA ALA A 31 -7.22 10.17 13.06
C ALA A 31 -8.39 11.00 12.54
N HIS A 32 -8.21 11.68 11.40
CA HIS A 32 -9.32 12.36 10.78
C HIS A 32 -10.43 11.33 10.57
N ALA A 33 -11.66 11.64 10.98
CA ALA A 33 -12.78 10.71 11.05
C ALA A 33 -13.19 10.05 9.71
N GLY A 34 -12.49 10.37 8.60
CA GLY A 34 -12.66 9.80 7.25
C GLY A 34 -11.61 8.76 6.83
N ASP A 35 -10.43 8.75 7.46
CA ASP A 35 -9.29 7.96 6.98
C ASP A 35 -9.06 6.65 7.74
N GLU A 36 -9.95 6.30 8.65
CA GLU A 36 -9.82 5.07 9.43
C GLU A 36 -9.78 3.82 8.54
N GLY A 37 -8.62 3.23 8.41
CA GLY A 37 -8.41 1.96 7.74
C GLY A 37 -7.84 2.03 6.34
N LEU A 38 -7.45 3.21 5.82
CA LEU A 38 -6.72 3.34 4.57
C LEU A 38 -5.24 3.03 4.78
N ALA A 39 -4.67 2.28 3.83
CA ALA A 39 -3.25 1.94 3.79
C ALA A 39 -2.69 1.46 5.15
N LEU A 40 -3.45 0.65 5.92
CA LEU A 40 -3.00 0.10 7.22
C LEU A 40 -1.72 -0.72 7.10
N THR A 41 -1.44 -1.26 5.92
CA THR A 41 -0.14 -1.77 5.48
C THR A 41 0.32 -0.98 4.27
N PRO A 42 1.63 -0.98 3.94
CA PRO A 42 2.13 -0.24 2.79
C PRO A 42 1.39 -0.60 1.50
N PRO A 43 0.94 0.36 0.69
CA PRO A 43 0.28 0.06 -0.58
C PRO A 43 1.15 -0.81 -1.51
N MET A 44 0.51 -1.76 -2.19
CA MET A 44 1.14 -2.61 -3.19
C MET A 44 0.40 -2.47 -4.52
N GLY A 45 1.15 -2.30 -5.60
CA GLY A 45 0.53 -2.08 -6.91
C GLY A 45 1.52 -1.85 -8.03
N TRP A 46 1.10 -1.08 -9.02
CA TRP A 46 1.92 -0.76 -10.18
C TRP A 46 1.62 0.65 -10.70
N TYR A 47 2.69 1.35 -11.10
CA TYR A 47 2.65 2.64 -11.78
C TYR A 47 3.58 2.64 -13.00
N PRO A 48 3.24 3.36 -14.08
CA PRO A 48 3.97 3.31 -15.34
C PRO A 48 5.26 4.14 -15.40
N TRP A 49 5.44 5.14 -14.52
CA TRP A 49 6.43 6.20 -14.72
C TRP A 49 7.87 5.68 -14.94
N ASN A 50 8.34 4.79 -14.09
CA ASN A 50 9.74 4.34 -14.13
C ASN A 50 10.10 3.59 -15.42
N GLU A 51 9.17 2.83 -16.00
CA GLU A 51 9.42 2.11 -17.28
C GLU A 51 9.09 2.95 -18.49
N PHE A 52 7.93 3.68 -18.47
CA PHE A 52 7.36 4.27 -19.68
C PHE A 52 7.46 5.80 -19.71
N GLY A 53 7.74 6.47 -18.57
CA GLY A 53 7.63 7.92 -18.50
C GLY A 53 6.22 8.39 -18.84
N GLN A 54 6.13 9.52 -19.54
CA GLN A 54 4.86 10.09 -19.96
C GLN A 54 4.22 9.33 -21.14
N GLU A 55 5.02 8.78 -22.04
CA GLU A 55 4.58 8.08 -23.26
C GLU A 55 5.02 6.60 -23.19
N PRO A 56 4.21 5.67 -23.66
CA PRO A 56 2.90 5.74 -24.35
C PRO A 56 1.69 5.40 -23.46
N GLN A 57 1.50 6.06 -22.32
CA GLN A 57 0.39 5.74 -21.41
C GLN A 57 -0.97 5.97 -22.08
N ASN A 58 -1.78 4.93 -22.12
CA ASN A 58 -3.16 4.95 -22.65
C ASN A 58 -3.97 3.79 -22.05
N GLU A 59 -5.28 3.78 -22.33
CA GLU A 59 -6.20 2.75 -21.82
C GLU A 59 -5.77 1.33 -22.19
N LYS A 60 -5.24 1.13 -23.41
CA LYS A 60 -4.77 -0.19 -23.88
C LYS A 60 -3.62 -0.69 -23.02
N LEU A 61 -2.58 0.15 -22.81
CA LEU A 61 -1.45 -0.20 -21.96
C LEU A 61 -1.92 -0.60 -20.55
N ILE A 62 -2.77 0.22 -19.92
CA ILE A 62 -3.26 -0.06 -18.57
C ILE A 62 -4.00 -1.40 -18.52
N LYS A 63 -4.86 -1.70 -19.50
CA LYS A 63 -5.58 -2.98 -19.57
C LYS A 63 -4.65 -4.17 -19.76
N GLU A 64 -3.61 -4.05 -20.60
CA GLU A 64 -2.61 -5.10 -20.79
C GLU A 64 -1.79 -5.35 -19.50
N ILE A 65 -1.47 -4.30 -18.75
CA ILE A 65 -0.82 -4.41 -17.43
C ILE A 65 -1.75 -5.07 -16.41
N VAL A 66 -3.03 -4.72 -16.40
CA VAL A 66 -4.04 -5.40 -15.56
C VAL A 66 -4.06 -6.89 -15.85
N ASP A 67 -4.09 -7.30 -17.12
CA ASP A 67 -4.09 -8.71 -17.51
C ASP A 67 -2.77 -9.40 -17.09
N ALA A 68 -1.61 -8.74 -17.23
CA ALA A 68 -0.33 -9.26 -16.76
C ALA A 68 -0.29 -9.41 -15.23
N LEU A 69 -0.84 -8.45 -14.49
CA LEU A 69 -0.95 -8.50 -13.03
C LEU A 69 -1.84 -9.68 -12.58
N MET A 70 -2.95 -9.93 -13.29
CA MET A 70 -3.86 -11.05 -13.04
C MET A 70 -3.24 -12.41 -13.31
N THR A 71 -2.37 -12.53 -14.32
CA THR A 71 -1.82 -13.83 -14.77
C THR A 71 -0.46 -14.18 -14.21
N SER A 72 0.29 -13.22 -13.67
CA SER A 72 1.63 -13.43 -13.13
C SER A 72 1.67 -13.90 -11.68
N GLY A 73 0.54 -13.92 -10.97
CA GLY A 73 0.48 -14.20 -9.53
C GLY A 73 0.69 -12.96 -8.65
N LEU A 74 0.92 -11.79 -9.22
CA LEU A 74 1.10 -10.55 -8.45
C LEU A 74 -0.18 -10.18 -7.67
N LYS A 75 -1.36 -10.32 -8.27
CA LYS A 75 -2.63 -10.08 -7.56
C LYS A 75 -2.75 -10.98 -6.34
N GLU A 76 -2.46 -12.25 -6.48
CA GLU A 76 -2.49 -13.24 -5.40
C GLU A 76 -1.45 -12.93 -4.31
N ALA A 77 -0.35 -12.26 -4.69
CA ALA A 77 0.66 -11.77 -3.76
C ALA A 77 0.29 -10.45 -3.06
N GLY A 78 -0.85 -9.82 -3.43
CA GLY A 78 -1.40 -8.63 -2.77
C GLY A 78 -1.23 -7.31 -3.53
N TYR A 79 -0.67 -7.33 -4.75
CA TYR A 79 -0.62 -6.14 -5.60
C TYR A 79 -2.03 -5.78 -6.08
N ALA A 80 -2.53 -4.64 -5.61
CA ALA A 80 -3.92 -4.25 -5.82
C ALA A 80 -4.07 -2.94 -6.62
N TYR A 81 -3.21 -1.94 -6.39
CA TYR A 81 -3.34 -0.64 -7.01
C TYR A 81 -2.77 -0.61 -8.43
N VAL A 82 -3.49 -0.06 -9.39
CA VAL A 82 -3.04 0.09 -10.77
C VAL A 82 -3.69 1.30 -11.42
N GLY A 83 -2.93 2.04 -12.21
CA GLY A 83 -3.45 3.19 -12.92
C GLY A 83 -2.40 3.97 -13.71
N PRO A 84 -2.80 4.99 -14.45
CA PRO A 84 -1.89 5.89 -15.14
C PRO A 84 -1.17 6.83 -14.17
N ASP A 85 0.03 7.25 -14.54
CA ASP A 85 0.77 8.34 -13.92
C ASP A 85 0.59 9.63 -14.78
N GLU A 86 1.59 10.46 -14.96
CA GLU A 86 1.49 11.73 -15.69
C GLU A 86 0.98 11.58 -17.14
N GLY A 87 1.01 10.39 -17.72
CA GLY A 87 0.39 10.09 -19.02
C GLY A 87 -1.14 9.99 -19.03
N ILE A 88 -1.82 10.26 -17.90
CA ILE A 88 -3.30 10.25 -17.78
C ILE A 88 -4.00 11.22 -18.74
N CYS A 89 -3.35 12.34 -19.10
CA CYS A 89 -3.77 13.26 -20.16
C CYS A 89 -5.19 13.81 -20.00
N PHE A 90 -5.57 14.29 -18.82
CA PHE A 90 -6.82 15.04 -18.66
C PHE A 90 -6.65 16.52 -19.05
N SER A 91 -7.77 17.19 -19.29
CA SER A 91 -7.85 18.63 -19.56
C SER A 91 -8.98 19.26 -18.73
N ARG A 92 -9.17 20.58 -18.84
CA ARG A 92 -10.35 21.26 -18.29
C ARG A 92 -11.28 21.72 -19.39
N ASP A 93 -12.58 21.59 -19.15
CA ASP A 93 -13.60 22.20 -19.99
C ASP A 93 -13.76 23.70 -19.73
N ALA A 94 -14.68 24.36 -20.45
CA ALA A 94 -14.94 25.79 -20.31
C ALA A 94 -15.45 26.20 -18.92
N SER A 95 -15.96 25.27 -18.11
CA SER A 95 -16.37 25.50 -16.72
C SER A 95 -15.24 25.30 -15.72
N GLY A 96 -14.06 24.83 -16.16
CA GLY A 96 -12.91 24.48 -15.32
C GLY A 96 -12.92 23.04 -14.81
N LYS A 97 -13.95 22.24 -15.10
CA LYS A 97 -14.05 20.84 -14.67
C LYS A 97 -13.07 19.94 -15.44
N LEU A 98 -12.45 19.00 -14.74
CA LEU A 98 -11.57 18.01 -15.37
C LEU A 98 -12.34 17.08 -16.31
N THR A 99 -11.75 16.80 -17.47
CA THR A 99 -12.31 15.93 -18.51
C THR A 99 -11.29 14.89 -18.95
N SER A 100 -11.77 13.68 -19.28
CA SER A 100 -10.94 12.60 -19.80
C SER A 100 -10.51 12.88 -21.24
N ASN A 101 -9.28 12.56 -21.59
CA ASN A 101 -8.84 12.47 -22.97
C ASN A 101 -9.40 11.18 -23.60
N LEU A 102 -10.48 11.28 -24.37
CA LEU A 102 -11.16 10.11 -24.96
C LEU A 102 -10.39 9.48 -26.13
N GLU A 103 -9.37 10.16 -26.70
CA GLU A 103 -8.48 9.55 -27.69
C GLU A 103 -7.56 8.52 -27.03
N ARG A 104 -6.98 8.86 -25.87
CA ARG A 104 -6.11 7.95 -25.11
C ARG A 104 -6.89 6.99 -24.21
N TYR A 105 -8.02 7.41 -23.67
CA TYR A 105 -8.90 6.65 -22.77
C TYR A 105 -10.34 6.62 -23.31
N PRO A 106 -10.61 5.80 -24.33
CA PRO A 106 -11.91 5.78 -25.02
C PRO A 106 -13.12 5.50 -24.13
N SER A 107 -12.94 4.74 -23.04
CA SER A 107 -14.02 4.50 -22.06
C SER A 107 -14.13 5.62 -21.01
N GLY A 108 -13.29 6.66 -21.12
CA GLY A 108 -13.13 7.67 -20.08
C GLY A 108 -12.45 7.13 -18.81
N LEU A 109 -11.97 8.03 -17.94
CA LEU A 109 -11.29 7.63 -16.73
C LEU A 109 -12.22 6.89 -15.75
N ARG A 110 -13.50 7.21 -15.72
CA ARG A 110 -14.51 6.46 -14.97
C ARG A 110 -14.67 5.03 -15.49
N GLY A 111 -14.78 4.84 -16.80
CA GLY A 111 -14.91 3.51 -17.40
C GLY A 111 -13.68 2.64 -17.20
N LEU A 112 -12.48 3.23 -17.21
CA LEU A 112 -11.26 2.54 -16.86
C LEU A 112 -11.24 2.09 -15.38
N GLY A 113 -11.67 2.96 -14.45
CA GLY A 113 -11.81 2.61 -13.04
C GLY A 113 -12.80 1.44 -12.83
N ASP A 114 -13.95 1.48 -13.48
CA ASP A 114 -14.96 0.40 -13.43
C ASP A 114 -14.39 -0.93 -13.97
N TYR A 115 -13.58 -0.89 -15.04
CA TYR A 115 -12.88 -2.07 -15.55
C TYR A 115 -11.90 -2.67 -14.53
N ILE A 116 -11.07 -1.82 -13.92
CA ILE A 116 -10.07 -2.21 -12.92
C ILE A 116 -10.77 -2.83 -11.70
N HIS A 117 -11.82 -2.20 -11.20
CA HIS A 117 -12.58 -2.70 -10.05
C HIS A 117 -13.22 -4.07 -10.32
N LYS A 118 -13.79 -4.30 -11.53
CA LYS A 118 -14.35 -5.60 -11.93
C LYS A 118 -13.30 -6.72 -11.98
N LYS A 119 -12.02 -6.38 -12.15
CA LYS A 119 -10.90 -7.33 -12.08
C LYS A 119 -10.42 -7.58 -10.64
N GLY A 120 -11.04 -6.96 -9.64
CA GLY A 120 -10.65 -7.06 -8.23
C GLY A 120 -9.32 -6.35 -7.95
N LEU A 121 -9.09 -5.23 -8.62
CA LEU A 121 -7.98 -4.31 -8.44
C LEU A 121 -8.50 -2.94 -8.06
N LYS A 122 -7.65 -2.11 -7.49
CA LYS A 122 -7.93 -0.74 -7.05
C LYS A 122 -7.38 0.27 -8.04
N TYR A 123 -8.15 1.32 -8.29
CA TYR A 123 -7.84 2.32 -9.30
C TYR A 123 -6.98 3.45 -8.72
N ALA A 124 -5.82 3.65 -9.30
CA ALA A 124 -4.89 4.69 -8.94
C ALA A 124 -4.88 5.81 -9.98
N LEU A 125 -4.82 7.07 -9.52
CA LEU A 125 -4.75 8.25 -10.37
C LEU A 125 -3.58 9.15 -9.98
N TYR A 126 -3.28 10.11 -10.87
CA TYR A 126 -2.19 11.06 -10.73
C TYR A 126 -2.68 12.49 -10.97
N THR A 127 -2.07 13.44 -10.26
CA THR A 127 -2.15 14.88 -10.56
C THR A 127 -0.97 15.62 -9.94
N ASP A 128 -1.01 16.95 -9.93
CA ASP A 128 0.03 17.84 -9.40
C ASP A 128 -0.58 18.96 -8.55
N ALA A 129 0.08 19.36 -7.48
CA ALA A 129 -0.36 20.42 -6.58
C ALA A 129 -0.15 21.84 -7.15
N GLY A 130 0.62 21.97 -8.22
CA GLY A 130 0.89 23.24 -8.85
C GLY A 130 -0.14 23.67 -9.89
N THR A 131 0.23 24.64 -10.68
CA THR A 131 -0.62 25.13 -11.78
C THR A 131 -0.66 24.19 -12.97
N ARG A 132 0.38 23.37 -13.13
CA ARG A 132 0.55 22.36 -14.18
C ARG A 132 1.33 21.16 -13.65
N THR A 133 1.19 20.02 -14.31
CA THR A 133 1.98 18.82 -14.05
C THR A 133 3.46 19.04 -14.41
N CYS A 134 4.33 18.10 -14.05
CA CYS A 134 5.78 18.22 -14.23
C CYS A 134 6.20 18.43 -15.68
N SER A 135 5.58 17.74 -16.62
CA SER A 135 5.78 17.93 -18.06
C SER A 135 5.11 19.19 -18.61
N LYS A 136 4.28 19.87 -17.83
CA LYS A 136 3.42 20.99 -18.23
C LYS A 136 2.33 20.64 -19.26
N ALA A 137 2.14 19.35 -19.56
CA ALA A 137 1.16 18.90 -20.55
C ALA A 137 -0.29 19.00 -20.03
N MET A 138 -0.48 18.90 -18.70
CA MET A 138 -1.80 18.91 -18.08
C MET A 138 -1.94 20.04 -17.06
N PRO A 139 -3.19 20.48 -16.74
CA PRO A 139 -3.44 21.37 -15.62
C PRO A 139 -3.09 20.66 -14.30
N GLY A 140 -2.55 21.40 -13.32
CA GLY A 140 -2.49 20.97 -11.93
C GLY A 140 -3.76 21.36 -11.17
N THR A 141 -3.79 21.06 -9.87
CA THR A 141 -4.96 21.26 -9.02
C THR A 141 -5.04 22.63 -8.37
N LYS A 142 -3.98 23.46 -8.47
CA LYS A 142 -3.97 24.76 -7.81
C LYS A 142 -5.20 25.59 -8.15
N ASP A 143 -5.87 26.08 -7.11
CA ASP A 143 -7.13 26.86 -7.15
C ASP A 143 -8.37 26.04 -7.61
N HIS A 144 -8.24 24.70 -7.77
CA HIS A 144 -9.31 23.76 -8.14
C HIS A 144 -9.32 22.50 -7.27
N GLU A 145 -8.68 22.53 -6.10
CA GLU A 145 -8.41 21.34 -5.29
C GLU A 145 -9.69 20.55 -4.97
N PHE A 146 -10.76 21.24 -4.56
CA PHE A 146 -12.03 20.59 -4.17
C PHE A 146 -12.77 20.01 -5.38
N GLU A 147 -12.83 20.73 -6.49
CA GLU A 147 -13.50 20.29 -7.72
C GLU A 147 -12.76 19.09 -8.33
N ASP A 148 -11.44 19.10 -8.32
CA ASP A 148 -10.63 18.03 -8.88
C ASP A 148 -10.71 16.76 -8.04
N MET A 149 -10.65 16.86 -6.71
CA MET A 149 -10.80 15.70 -5.84
C MET A 149 -12.22 15.14 -5.89
N ALA A 150 -13.25 15.96 -6.07
CA ALA A 150 -14.60 15.50 -6.35
C ALA A 150 -14.69 14.74 -7.70
N ALA A 151 -14.01 15.22 -8.75
CA ALA A 151 -13.95 14.52 -10.04
C ALA A 151 -13.22 13.17 -9.91
N PHE A 152 -12.14 13.09 -9.11
CA PHE A 152 -11.45 11.81 -8.86
C PHE A 152 -12.31 10.82 -8.09
N ALA A 153 -13.13 11.30 -7.14
CA ALA A 153 -14.14 10.48 -6.47
C ALA A 153 -15.23 10.00 -7.44
N GLU A 154 -15.71 10.86 -8.34
CA GLU A 154 -16.63 10.49 -9.43
C GLU A 154 -16.02 9.41 -10.37
N TRP A 155 -14.71 9.47 -10.62
CA TRP A 155 -13.99 8.46 -11.42
C TRP A 155 -13.65 7.20 -10.62
N ARG A 156 -14.02 7.15 -9.33
CA ARG A 156 -13.82 6.01 -8.42
C ARG A 156 -12.35 5.73 -8.14
N ALA A 157 -11.52 6.75 -8.02
CA ALA A 157 -10.15 6.58 -7.55
C ALA A 157 -10.13 5.97 -6.14
N ASP A 158 -9.19 5.07 -5.89
CA ASP A 158 -8.88 4.50 -4.58
C ASP A 158 -7.52 4.96 -4.05
N TYR A 159 -6.72 5.58 -4.92
CA TYR A 159 -5.39 6.09 -4.63
C TYR A 159 -5.12 7.28 -5.55
N VAL A 160 -4.48 8.32 -5.02
CA VAL A 160 -4.00 9.44 -5.82
C VAL A 160 -2.57 9.79 -5.44
N LYS A 161 -1.68 9.87 -6.45
CA LYS A 161 -0.36 10.48 -6.34
C LYS A 161 -0.47 11.95 -6.76
N ILE A 162 0.01 12.86 -5.91
CA ILE A 162 0.02 14.30 -6.21
C ILE A 162 1.46 14.79 -6.15
N ASP A 163 1.98 15.22 -7.31
CA ASP A 163 3.32 15.77 -7.45
C ASP A 163 3.41 17.25 -7.00
N TRP A 164 4.61 17.83 -7.01
CA TRP A 164 4.91 19.16 -6.50
C TRP A 164 5.58 20.07 -7.54
N CYS A 165 5.26 19.90 -8.82
CA CYS A 165 5.80 20.71 -9.90
C CYS A 165 5.04 22.03 -10.06
N ASN A 166 5.69 23.04 -10.64
CA ASN A 166 5.05 24.32 -10.98
C ASN A 166 4.30 25.00 -9.82
N THR A 167 4.87 24.92 -8.62
CA THR A 167 4.31 25.37 -7.33
C THR A 167 4.86 26.71 -6.85
N GLN A 168 5.39 27.54 -7.74
CA GLN A 168 6.03 28.82 -7.38
C GLN A 168 5.14 29.67 -6.47
N GLY A 169 5.70 30.08 -5.32
CA GLY A 169 5.01 30.90 -4.33
C GLY A 169 4.04 30.12 -3.42
N GLN A 170 3.98 28.79 -3.51
CA GLN A 170 3.19 27.96 -2.63
C GLN A 170 4.02 27.47 -1.43
N ASP A 171 3.33 27.22 -0.31
CA ASP A 171 3.87 26.53 0.86
C ASP A 171 3.49 25.05 0.76
N VAL A 172 4.47 24.16 0.82
CA VAL A 172 4.28 22.72 0.60
C VAL A 172 3.30 22.12 1.60
N ALA A 173 3.43 22.44 2.90
CA ALA A 173 2.57 21.86 3.93
C ALA A 173 1.13 22.37 3.80
N LYS A 174 0.93 23.67 3.54
CA LYS A 174 -0.40 24.26 3.37
C LYS A 174 -1.12 23.72 2.14
N SER A 175 -0.41 23.58 1.01
CA SER A 175 -0.99 23.09 -0.24
C SER A 175 -1.44 21.63 -0.10
N TYR A 176 -0.59 20.76 0.46
CA TYR A 176 -0.98 19.36 0.68
C TYR A 176 -2.05 19.22 1.76
N THR A 177 -2.07 20.06 2.80
CA THR A 177 -3.17 20.08 3.78
C THR A 177 -4.50 20.39 3.10
N LYS A 178 -4.55 21.43 2.25
CA LYS A 178 -5.75 21.77 1.47
C LYS A 178 -6.20 20.64 0.55
N LEU A 179 -5.26 19.94 -0.09
CA LEU A 179 -5.56 18.76 -0.92
C LEU A 179 -6.09 17.58 -0.08
N GLY A 180 -5.55 17.35 1.10
CA GLY A 180 -6.09 16.36 2.05
C GLY A 180 -7.52 16.69 2.49
N GLU A 181 -7.80 17.95 2.80
CA GLU A 181 -9.16 18.46 3.11
C GLU A 181 -10.11 18.25 1.91
N ALA A 182 -9.65 18.52 0.69
CA ALA A 182 -10.43 18.32 -0.53
C ALA A 182 -10.74 16.84 -0.80
N LEU A 183 -9.76 15.95 -0.60
CA LEU A 183 -9.96 14.50 -0.68
C LEU A 183 -11.00 14.03 0.33
N HIS A 184 -10.88 14.46 1.58
CA HIS A 184 -11.85 14.13 2.63
C HIS A 184 -13.27 14.64 2.27
N ALA A 185 -13.38 15.88 1.80
CA ALA A 185 -14.65 16.49 1.40
C ALA A 185 -15.30 15.78 0.18
N SER A 186 -14.53 15.04 -0.62
CA SER A 186 -15.05 14.24 -1.74
C SER A 186 -15.97 13.10 -1.30
N GLY A 187 -15.87 12.69 -0.02
CA GLY A 187 -16.66 11.60 0.56
C GLY A 187 -16.25 10.18 0.15
N ARG A 188 -15.23 10.04 -0.72
CA ARG A 188 -14.66 8.74 -1.10
C ARG A 188 -13.35 8.51 -0.35
N PRO A 189 -13.13 7.30 0.22
CA PRO A 189 -11.87 6.94 0.86
C PRO A 189 -10.80 6.70 -0.20
N ILE A 190 -9.91 7.66 -0.36
CA ILE A 190 -8.83 7.65 -1.35
C ILE A 190 -7.50 7.71 -0.62
N VAL A 191 -6.61 6.74 -0.86
CA VAL A 191 -5.23 6.76 -0.35
C VAL A 191 -4.50 7.94 -0.96
N PHE A 192 -3.95 8.81 -0.11
CA PHE A 192 -3.26 10.01 -0.53
C PHE A 192 -1.74 9.82 -0.46
N SER A 193 -1.08 9.91 -1.63
CA SER A 193 0.38 9.88 -1.79
C SER A 193 0.91 11.26 -2.11
N LEU A 194 1.64 11.84 -1.16
CA LEU A 194 2.29 13.15 -1.29
C LEU A 194 3.66 12.97 -1.97
N CYS A 195 3.86 13.61 -3.11
CA CYS A 195 5.08 13.46 -3.90
C CYS A 195 5.84 14.78 -4.01
N SER A 196 6.31 15.30 -2.87
CA SER A 196 7.13 16.52 -2.79
C SER A 196 8.64 16.23 -2.80
N TRP A 197 9.07 15.02 -3.12
CA TRP A 197 10.49 14.60 -3.16
C TRP A 197 11.29 14.93 -1.89
N GLY A 198 10.62 15.00 -0.73
CA GLY A 198 11.20 15.36 0.55
C GLY A 198 11.23 16.87 0.83
N GLU A 199 10.78 17.72 -0.11
CA GLU A 199 10.64 19.15 0.15
C GLU A 199 9.66 19.40 1.29
N GLY A 200 10.03 20.31 2.20
CA GLY A 200 9.27 20.61 3.40
C GLY A 200 9.30 19.51 4.47
N GLN A 201 10.10 18.44 4.30
CA GLN A 201 10.24 17.35 5.26
C GLN A 201 8.89 16.71 5.65
N PRO A 202 8.15 16.12 4.69
CA PRO A 202 6.78 15.64 4.90
C PRO A 202 6.67 14.60 6.02
N TRP A 203 7.71 13.83 6.32
CA TRP A 203 7.76 12.91 7.47
C TRP A 203 7.53 13.56 8.84
N ARG A 204 7.55 14.90 8.94
CA ARG A 204 7.31 15.63 10.19
C ARG A 204 5.85 16.02 10.40
N TRP A 205 5.06 16.10 9.32
CA TRP A 205 3.69 16.63 9.39
C TRP A 205 2.66 15.87 8.56
N ALA A 206 3.08 15.14 7.52
CA ALA A 206 2.14 14.56 6.55
C ALA A 206 1.26 13.43 7.11
N ALA A 207 1.60 12.83 8.25
CA ALA A 207 0.77 11.82 8.90
C ALA A 207 -0.63 12.34 9.31
N SER A 208 -0.80 13.66 9.45
CA SER A 208 -2.11 14.28 9.66
C SER A 208 -2.85 14.66 8.38
N VAL A 209 -2.25 14.42 7.20
CA VAL A 209 -2.72 14.90 5.89
C VAL A 209 -3.01 13.75 4.94
N GLY A 210 -2.11 12.76 4.88
CA GLY A 210 -2.21 11.65 3.93
C GLY A 210 -1.54 10.38 4.41
N ASN A 211 -1.42 9.40 3.53
CA ASN A 211 -1.06 8.03 3.89
C ASN A 211 0.40 7.68 3.59
N LEU A 212 1.02 8.31 2.63
CA LEU A 212 2.43 8.10 2.30
C LEU A 212 3.02 9.36 1.68
N TRP A 213 4.34 9.50 1.80
CA TRP A 213 5.06 10.68 1.32
C TRP A 213 6.43 10.32 0.81
N ARG A 214 6.77 10.86 -0.37
CA ARG A 214 8.10 10.74 -0.97
C ARG A 214 9.14 11.39 -0.07
N THR A 215 10.20 10.65 0.20
CA THR A 215 11.29 11.07 1.09
C THR A 215 12.49 11.64 0.35
N THR A 216 12.60 11.36 -0.95
CA THR A 216 13.72 11.73 -1.82
C THR A 216 13.24 12.09 -3.22
N GLY A 217 14.12 12.63 -4.05
CA GLY A 217 13.93 12.74 -5.51
C GLY A 217 13.73 11.38 -6.18
N ASP A 218 13.49 11.38 -7.48
CA ASP A 218 13.20 10.18 -8.25
C ASP A 218 14.38 9.20 -8.24
N ILE A 219 14.02 7.92 -8.10
CA ILE A 219 14.98 6.82 -7.95
C ILE A 219 15.74 6.53 -9.24
N CYS A 220 15.12 6.78 -10.39
CA CYS A 220 15.71 6.61 -11.71
C CYS A 220 15.03 7.51 -12.74
N ALA A 221 15.69 7.74 -13.86
CA ALA A 221 15.04 8.24 -15.07
C ALA A 221 14.21 7.11 -15.72
N PRO A 222 13.14 7.43 -16.48
CA PRO A 222 12.33 6.42 -17.17
C PRO A 222 13.15 5.50 -18.09
N GLY A 223 12.78 4.23 -18.11
CA GLY A 223 13.33 3.19 -18.98
C GLY A 223 14.61 2.49 -18.49
N LYS A 224 15.23 2.94 -17.40
CA LYS A 224 16.47 2.31 -16.89
C LYS A 224 16.62 2.46 -15.38
N ALA A 225 16.80 1.33 -14.71
CA ALA A 225 17.09 1.33 -13.28
C ALA A 225 18.48 1.95 -12.97
N ASP A 226 18.57 2.68 -11.86
CA ASP A 226 19.82 3.22 -11.31
C ASP A 226 20.10 2.61 -9.93
N TRP A 227 20.95 1.57 -9.90
CA TRP A 227 21.34 0.92 -8.65
C TRP A 227 22.02 1.86 -7.66
N ASN A 228 22.91 2.71 -8.14
CA ASN A 228 23.67 3.59 -7.25
C ASN A 228 22.75 4.65 -6.61
N ASN A 229 21.81 5.19 -7.38
CA ASN A 229 20.83 6.12 -6.84
C ASN A 229 19.85 5.41 -5.89
N ALA A 230 19.40 4.21 -6.22
CA ALA A 230 18.55 3.40 -5.34
C ALA A 230 19.18 3.16 -3.95
N MET A 231 20.49 2.91 -3.90
CA MET A 231 21.20 2.76 -2.62
C MET A 231 21.30 4.08 -1.84
N LYS A 232 21.42 5.23 -2.51
CA LYS A 232 21.36 6.56 -1.86
C LYS A 232 19.96 6.83 -1.30
N VAL A 233 18.93 6.51 -2.07
CA VAL A 233 17.52 6.65 -1.67
C VAL A 233 17.23 5.78 -0.45
N ALA A 234 17.62 4.50 -0.48
CA ALA A 234 17.45 3.59 0.65
C ALA A 234 18.16 4.10 1.92
N ALA A 235 19.40 4.59 1.79
CA ALA A 235 20.17 5.13 2.92
C ALA A 235 19.60 6.46 3.47
N ALA A 236 18.91 7.24 2.65
CA ALA A 236 18.20 8.43 3.10
C ALA A 236 16.90 8.06 3.83
N ASN A 237 16.12 7.13 3.27
CA ASN A 237 14.86 6.66 3.82
C ASN A 237 15.04 5.89 5.15
N GLU A 238 16.13 5.15 5.30
CA GLU A 238 16.45 4.42 6.55
C GLU A 238 16.44 5.32 7.78
N LYS A 239 16.95 6.55 7.65
CA LYS A 239 17.05 7.53 8.73
C LYS A 239 15.70 8.05 9.21
N LEU A 240 14.65 7.80 8.46
CA LEU A 240 13.29 8.29 8.74
C LEU A 240 12.39 7.21 9.37
N HIS A 241 12.99 6.11 9.85
CA HIS A 241 12.26 4.93 10.34
C HIS A 241 11.22 5.22 11.43
N GLU A 242 11.41 6.27 12.23
CA GLU A 242 10.46 6.64 13.29
C GLU A 242 9.17 7.29 12.77
N ALA A 243 9.15 7.75 11.51
CA ALA A 243 7.98 8.42 10.94
C ALA A 243 6.94 7.43 10.37
N ALA A 244 7.36 6.19 10.07
CA ALA A 244 6.46 5.17 9.53
C ALA A 244 5.60 4.54 10.63
N SER A 245 4.32 4.33 10.32
CA SER A 245 3.35 3.64 11.19
C SER A 245 2.17 3.14 10.35
N PRO A 246 1.30 2.25 10.88
CA PRO A 246 0.12 1.82 10.16
C PRO A 246 -0.73 2.99 9.63
N GLY A 247 -0.97 2.99 8.32
CA GLY A 247 -1.68 4.07 7.62
C GLY A 247 -0.78 5.23 7.15
N HIS A 248 0.51 5.24 7.52
CA HIS A 248 1.43 6.36 7.29
C HIS A 248 2.84 5.86 6.95
N TRP A 249 3.30 6.07 5.70
CA TRP A 249 4.49 5.41 5.18
C TRP A 249 5.50 6.36 4.56
N ASN A 250 6.77 6.16 4.89
CA ASN A 250 7.88 6.72 4.14
C ASN A 250 7.94 6.05 2.77
N ASP A 251 7.92 6.84 1.70
CA ASP A 251 7.97 6.37 0.33
C ASP A 251 9.32 6.72 -0.31
N PRO A 252 10.23 5.74 -0.44
CA PRO A 252 11.52 5.94 -1.12
C PRO A 252 11.42 5.89 -2.64
N ASP A 253 10.23 5.92 -3.21
CA ASP A 253 9.87 5.78 -4.61
C ASP A 253 9.48 4.35 -5.02
N MET A 254 8.90 4.25 -6.21
CA MET A 254 8.47 3.01 -6.85
C MET A 254 9.62 2.02 -7.00
N MET A 255 9.26 0.75 -7.05
CA MET A 255 10.25 -0.31 -7.24
C MET A 255 10.82 -0.33 -8.66
N ILE A 256 12.15 -0.46 -8.73
CA ILE A 256 12.89 -0.69 -9.98
C ILE A 256 13.24 -2.16 -10.19
N ALA A 257 12.80 -3.06 -9.31
CA ALA A 257 13.01 -4.49 -9.47
C ALA A 257 12.33 -5.01 -10.74
N GLY A 258 13.11 -5.73 -11.58
CA GLY A 258 12.64 -6.23 -12.88
C GLY A 258 12.82 -5.25 -14.04
N MET A 259 13.28 -4.04 -13.80
CA MET A 259 13.67 -3.08 -14.86
C MET A 259 15.06 -3.43 -15.42
N GLN A 260 15.32 -2.96 -16.64
CA GLN A 260 16.63 -3.10 -17.26
C GLN A 260 17.72 -2.36 -16.45
N GLY A 261 18.87 -2.98 -16.26
CA GLY A 261 20.04 -2.38 -15.60
C GLY A 261 20.39 -2.98 -14.24
N LEU A 262 19.56 -3.87 -13.69
CA LEU A 262 19.86 -4.59 -12.45
C LEU A 262 20.17 -6.05 -12.70
N SER A 263 21.17 -6.60 -11.98
CA SER A 263 21.38 -8.03 -11.88
C SER A 263 20.28 -8.71 -11.05
N GLU A 264 20.20 -10.03 -11.08
CA GLU A 264 19.25 -10.80 -10.28
C GLU A 264 19.47 -10.58 -8.78
N THR A 265 20.74 -10.58 -8.33
CA THR A 265 21.08 -10.30 -6.93
C THR A 265 20.68 -8.87 -6.51
N GLN A 266 20.89 -7.88 -7.37
CA GLN A 266 20.45 -6.51 -7.12
C GLN A 266 18.92 -6.38 -7.05
N ASN A 267 18.18 -7.05 -7.93
CA ASN A 267 16.72 -7.10 -7.86
C ASN A 267 16.23 -7.66 -6.52
N ARG A 268 16.84 -8.79 -6.07
CA ARG A 268 16.52 -9.43 -4.79
C ARG A 268 16.87 -8.53 -3.60
N SER A 269 18.01 -7.89 -3.62
CA SER A 269 18.47 -6.96 -2.58
C SER A 269 17.58 -5.75 -2.49
N PHE A 270 17.25 -5.14 -3.62
CA PHE A 270 16.35 -4.01 -3.72
C PHE A 270 14.98 -4.34 -3.09
N PHE A 271 14.36 -5.43 -3.53
CA PHE A 271 13.05 -5.86 -3.00
C PHE A 271 13.09 -6.13 -1.50
N SER A 272 14.17 -6.79 -1.02
CA SER A 272 14.36 -7.08 0.41
C SER A 272 14.50 -5.80 1.24
N LEU A 273 15.22 -4.79 0.74
CA LEU A 273 15.36 -3.48 1.39
C LEU A 273 14.00 -2.76 1.48
N TRP A 274 13.20 -2.74 0.39
CA TRP A 274 11.85 -2.16 0.41
C TRP A 274 10.94 -2.88 1.40
N CYS A 275 11.01 -4.22 1.47
CA CYS A 275 10.28 -4.99 2.48
C CYS A 275 10.73 -4.65 3.90
N MET A 276 12.04 -4.55 4.14
CA MET A 276 12.60 -4.21 5.45
C MET A 276 12.21 -2.80 5.89
N MET A 277 12.18 -1.85 4.95
CA MET A 277 11.80 -0.46 5.20
C MET A 277 10.28 -0.25 5.35
N ALA A 278 9.44 -1.27 5.20
CA ALA A 278 7.98 -1.10 5.11
C ALA A 278 7.58 -0.04 4.05
N ALA A 279 8.34 0.01 2.95
CA ALA A 279 8.09 0.94 1.86
C ALA A 279 6.91 0.47 0.99
N PRO A 280 6.17 1.37 0.33
CA PRO A 280 5.18 0.98 -0.66
C PRO A 280 5.79 0.07 -1.74
N LEU A 281 5.14 -1.05 -2.04
CA LEU A 281 5.59 -1.99 -3.07
C LEU A 281 4.88 -1.69 -4.39
N MET A 282 5.14 -0.50 -4.94
CA MET A 282 4.61 -0.07 -6.24
C MET A 282 5.61 -0.45 -7.33
N ALA A 283 5.29 -1.50 -8.11
CA ALA A 283 6.14 -1.96 -9.21
C ALA A 283 6.21 -0.92 -10.33
N GLY A 284 7.41 -0.64 -10.84
CA GLY A 284 7.65 0.34 -11.90
C GLY A 284 8.12 -0.26 -13.23
N ASN A 285 8.22 -1.59 -13.33
CA ASN A 285 8.69 -2.33 -14.52
C ASN A 285 7.53 -2.70 -15.47
N ASP A 286 7.84 -3.12 -16.70
CA ASP A 286 6.85 -3.67 -17.64
C ASP A 286 6.43 -5.09 -17.21
N LEU A 287 5.27 -5.21 -16.56
CA LEU A 287 4.77 -6.49 -16.06
C LEU A 287 4.52 -7.54 -17.15
N ARG A 288 4.34 -7.12 -18.41
CA ARG A 288 4.13 -8.01 -19.57
C ARG A 288 5.41 -8.76 -19.99
N LYS A 289 6.57 -8.27 -19.52
CA LYS A 289 7.91 -8.76 -19.92
C LYS A 289 8.74 -9.32 -18.77
N MET A 290 8.12 -9.60 -17.63
CA MET A 290 8.83 -10.12 -16.48
C MET A 290 9.46 -11.48 -16.76
N THR A 291 10.72 -11.66 -16.31
CA THR A 291 11.36 -12.96 -16.26
C THR A 291 10.78 -13.81 -15.12
N ALA A 292 10.96 -15.13 -15.18
CA ALA A 292 10.56 -16.02 -14.08
C ALA A 292 11.23 -15.61 -12.74
N SER A 293 12.49 -15.16 -12.78
CA SER A 293 13.20 -14.66 -11.60
C SER A 293 12.55 -13.38 -11.04
N THR A 294 12.17 -12.43 -11.91
CA THR A 294 11.45 -11.21 -11.48
C THR A 294 10.13 -11.56 -10.82
N VAL A 295 9.34 -12.45 -11.43
CA VAL A 295 8.07 -12.91 -10.84
C VAL A 295 8.32 -13.56 -9.47
N HIS A 296 9.31 -14.46 -9.37
CA HIS A 296 9.67 -15.12 -8.10
C HIS A 296 10.04 -14.11 -7.01
N ILE A 297 10.79 -13.05 -7.36
CA ILE A 297 11.17 -11.99 -6.41
C ILE A 297 9.93 -11.22 -5.95
N LEU A 298 9.13 -10.72 -6.89
CA LEU A 298 7.99 -9.85 -6.59
C LEU A 298 6.81 -10.59 -5.93
N THR A 299 6.76 -11.92 -6.02
CA THR A 299 5.69 -12.75 -5.42
C THR A 299 6.14 -13.55 -4.20
N ASN A 300 7.34 -13.30 -3.65
CA ASN A 300 7.79 -13.97 -2.44
C ASN A 300 6.95 -13.54 -1.23
N LEU A 301 5.96 -14.37 -0.87
CA LEU A 301 5.00 -14.09 0.22
C LEU A 301 5.67 -13.95 1.59
N GLU A 302 6.82 -14.59 1.83
CA GLU A 302 7.53 -14.48 3.10
C GLU A 302 8.22 -13.11 3.23
N ALA A 303 8.81 -12.60 2.14
CA ALA A 303 9.38 -11.25 2.10
C ALA A 303 8.27 -10.17 2.15
N ILE A 304 7.20 -10.35 1.35
CA ILE A 304 6.01 -9.48 1.40
C ILE A 304 5.42 -9.46 2.81
N GLY A 305 5.39 -10.60 3.51
CA GLY A 305 4.91 -10.69 4.88
C GLY A 305 5.68 -9.82 5.88
N ILE A 306 6.97 -9.55 5.64
CA ILE A 306 7.73 -8.56 6.43
C ILE A 306 7.28 -7.14 6.14
N ASN A 307 7.03 -6.83 4.86
CA ASN A 307 6.53 -5.51 4.44
C ASN A 307 5.12 -5.24 4.97
N GLN A 308 4.25 -6.23 4.87
CA GLN A 308 2.82 -6.16 5.19
C GLN A 308 2.51 -6.49 6.66
N ASP A 309 3.52 -6.48 7.53
CA ASP A 309 3.32 -6.75 8.96
C ASP A 309 2.47 -5.62 9.61
N PRO A 310 1.38 -5.97 10.34
CA PRO A 310 0.44 -4.99 10.88
C PRO A 310 1.01 -4.07 11.98
N LEU A 311 2.21 -4.35 12.53
CA LEU A 311 2.88 -3.39 13.41
C LEU A 311 3.40 -2.17 12.65
N GLY A 312 3.59 -2.27 11.33
CA GLY A 312 3.99 -1.15 10.48
C GLY A 312 5.37 -0.57 10.79
N ILE A 313 6.23 -1.34 11.46
CA ILE A 313 7.55 -0.85 11.88
C ILE A 313 8.52 -0.90 10.70
N GLN A 314 9.17 0.22 10.42
CA GLN A 314 10.27 0.30 9.47
C GLN A 314 11.57 -0.19 10.14
N GLY A 315 12.27 -1.13 9.51
CA GLY A 315 13.59 -1.58 9.96
C GLY A 315 14.67 -0.52 9.71
N ARG A 316 15.76 -0.62 10.47
CA ARG A 316 16.88 0.30 10.42
C ARG A 316 18.21 -0.43 10.47
N ILE A 317 19.30 0.24 10.15
CA ILE A 317 20.64 -0.34 10.26
C ILE A 317 21.03 -0.40 11.74
N ALA A 318 21.20 -1.61 12.24
CA ALA A 318 21.68 -1.86 13.59
C ALA A 318 23.22 -1.83 13.67
N ARG A 319 23.90 -2.34 12.62
CA ARG A 319 25.38 -2.39 12.59
C ARG A 319 25.90 -2.36 11.16
N ARG A 320 27.03 -1.69 10.97
CA ARG A 320 27.84 -1.71 9.74
C ARG A 320 29.23 -2.27 10.03
N ASN A 321 29.69 -3.13 9.12
CA ASN A 321 31.07 -3.61 9.11
C ASN A 321 31.60 -3.52 7.67
N GLY A 322 32.35 -2.45 7.38
CA GLY A 322 32.79 -2.12 6.05
C GLY A 322 31.61 -1.93 5.08
N LYS A 323 31.48 -2.82 4.11
CA LYS A 323 30.41 -2.84 3.10
C LYS A 323 29.23 -3.75 3.47
N VAL A 324 29.28 -4.37 4.65
CA VAL A 324 28.20 -5.23 5.13
C VAL A 324 27.35 -4.47 6.14
N GLU A 325 26.05 -4.46 5.91
CA GLU A 325 25.04 -3.86 6.79
C GLU A 325 24.17 -4.96 7.40
N ILE A 326 23.92 -4.85 8.71
CA ILE A 326 22.90 -5.64 9.41
C ILE A 326 21.75 -4.69 9.74
N TRP A 327 20.60 -4.95 9.11
CA TRP A 327 19.36 -4.25 9.37
C TRP A 327 18.51 -5.04 10.35
N ALA A 328 17.95 -4.36 11.33
CA ALA A 328 17.14 -4.94 12.40
C ALA A 328 16.11 -3.90 12.91
N GLY A 329 15.67 -4.05 14.17
CA GLY A 329 14.70 -3.13 14.77
C GLY A 329 13.30 -3.24 14.17
N LYS A 330 13.00 -4.40 13.57
CA LYS A 330 11.69 -4.71 12.96
C LYS A 330 11.08 -5.94 13.63
N PRO A 331 10.56 -5.81 14.87
CA PRO A 331 9.71 -6.84 15.45
C PRO A 331 8.45 -7.02 14.59
N LEU A 332 7.97 -8.25 14.49
CA LEU A 332 6.79 -8.62 13.74
C LEU A 332 5.64 -8.97 14.71
N PHE A 333 4.42 -8.85 14.22
CA PHE A 333 3.20 -9.05 15.02
C PHE A 333 3.12 -10.42 15.71
N ASP A 334 3.73 -11.45 15.16
CA ASP A 334 3.77 -12.78 15.74
C ASP A 334 4.89 -13.00 16.77
N GLY A 335 5.62 -11.95 17.13
CA GLY A 335 6.72 -11.97 18.09
C GLY A 335 8.07 -12.40 17.51
N SER A 336 8.16 -12.70 16.21
CA SER A 336 9.43 -12.91 15.52
C SER A 336 10.12 -11.58 15.18
N GLN A 337 11.38 -11.62 14.75
CA GLN A 337 12.17 -10.47 14.33
C GLN A 337 12.55 -10.62 12.85
N ALA A 338 12.38 -9.55 12.06
CA ALA A 338 12.95 -9.47 10.73
C ALA A 338 14.37 -8.92 10.80
N VAL A 339 15.29 -9.54 10.07
CA VAL A 339 16.70 -9.14 9.95
C VAL A 339 17.12 -9.24 8.50
N LEU A 340 17.87 -8.24 8.02
CA LEU A 340 18.46 -8.29 6.69
C LEU A 340 19.96 -8.07 6.82
N VAL A 341 20.73 -8.97 6.22
CA VAL A 341 22.18 -8.82 6.06
C VAL A 341 22.41 -8.46 4.60
N PHE A 342 22.95 -7.29 4.35
CA PHE A 342 23.21 -6.79 3.00
C PHE A 342 24.71 -6.60 2.77
N ASN A 343 25.24 -7.22 1.72
CA ASN A 343 26.62 -7.07 1.29
C ASN A 343 26.73 -6.15 0.06
N GLN A 344 27.11 -4.91 0.27
CA GLN A 344 27.38 -3.94 -0.81
C GLN A 344 28.79 -4.07 -1.41
N GLY A 345 29.55 -5.05 -0.97
CA GLY A 345 30.92 -5.31 -1.45
C GLY A 345 30.96 -6.03 -2.79
N ALA A 346 32.16 -6.06 -3.38
CA ALA A 346 32.43 -6.75 -4.65
C ALA A 346 32.86 -8.23 -4.48
N ALA A 347 33.00 -8.71 -3.23
CA ALA A 347 33.34 -10.09 -2.89
C ALA A 347 32.34 -10.67 -1.89
N PRO A 348 32.17 -12.01 -1.82
CA PRO A 348 31.36 -12.64 -0.78
C PRO A 348 31.87 -12.23 0.62
N ALA A 349 30.95 -11.99 1.52
CA ALA A 349 31.26 -11.60 2.89
C ALA A 349 30.51 -12.47 3.90
N GLN A 350 31.22 -12.87 4.96
CA GLN A 350 30.61 -13.52 6.11
C GLN A 350 30.20 -12.46 7.14
N ALA A 351 29.00 -12.56 7.63
CA ALA A 351 28.47 -11.68 8.67
C ALA A 351 27.94 -12.50 9.84
N GLN A 352 28.23 -12.03 11.05
CA GLN A 352 27.66 -12.56 12.30
C GLN A 352 26.51 -11.66 12.73
N VAL A 353 25.29 -12.18 12.77
CA VAL A 353 24.14 -11.55 13.42
C VAL A 353 24.13 -12.04 14.86
N THR A 354 24.32 -11.15 15.82
CA THR A 354 24.24 -11.49 17.26
C THR A 354 22.85 -11.17 17.78
N TRP A 355 22.39 -11.89 18.81
CA TRP A 355 21.09 -11.61 19.40
C TRP A 355 20.98 -10.21 20.02
N PRO A 356 22.04 -9.64 20.64
CA PRO A 356 22.06 -8.23 21.04
C PRO A 356 21.86 -7.23 19.89
N ASP A 357 22.36 -7.50 18.66
CA ASP A 357 22.10 -6.63 17.48
C ASP A 357 20.62 -6.42 17.22
N ILE A 358 19.80 -7.42 17.56
CA ILE A 358 18.35 -7.43 17.32
C ILE A 358 17.53 -7.24 18.60
N GLY A 359 18.17 -6.83 19.70
CA GLY A 359 17.50 -6.54 20.97
C GLY A 359 17.06 -7.77 21.75
N LEU A 360 17.65 -8.95 21.51
CA LEU A 360 17.34 -10.20 22.21
C LEU A 360 18.49 -10.62 23.13
N ALA A 361 18.15 -11.42 24.17
CA ALA A 361 19.14 -11.93 25.11
C ALA A 361 20.10 -12.90 24.42
N GLU A 362 21.40 -12.79 24.70
CA GLU A 362 22.45 -13.64 24.13
C GLU A 362 22.20 -15.13 24.39
N SER A 363 21.66 -15.48 25.55
CA SER A 363 21.34 -16.85 25.94
C SER A 363 20.08 -17.43 25.27
N ALA A 364 19.34 -16.64 24.48
CA ALA A 364 18.13 -17.11 23.82
C ALA A 364 18.44 -18.20 22.77
N ALA A 365 17.66 -19.29 22.79
CA ALA A 365 17.70 -20.34 21.78
C ALA A 365 16.66 -20.04 20.70
N LEU A 366 17.11 -19.70 19.49
CA LEU A 366 16.25 -19.16 18.43
C LEU A 366 16.40 -19.93 17.11
N TYR A 367 15.30 -20.09 16.41
CA TYR A 367 15.27 -20.59 15.04
C TYR A 367 15.41 -19.44 14.05
N VAL A 368 16.11 -19.71 12.95
CA VAL A 368 16.37 -18.75 11.87
C VAL A 368 15.86 -19.31 10.55
N ARG A 369 14.97 -18.58 9.89
CA ARG A 369 14.47 -18.89 8.55
C ARG A 369 15.01 -17.88 7.54
N ASN A 370 15.66 -18.37 6.51
CA ASN A 370 16.05 -17.57 5.35
C ASN A 370 14.88 -17.54 4.36
N LEU A 371 14.39 -16.35 4.05
CA LEU A 371 13.15 -16.16 3.28
C LEU A 371 13.35 -16.28 1.77
N TRP A 372 14.60 -16.36 1.31
CA TRP A 372 14.92 -16.62 -0.10
C TRP A 372 15.19 -18.10 -0.39
N THR A 373 15.82 -18.82 0.53
CA THR A 373 16.06 -20.26 0.39
C THR A 373 14.97 -21.12 1.01
N HIS A 374 14.08 -20.52 1.79
CA HIS A 374 13.03 -21.17 2.58
C HIS A 374 13.55 -22.21 3.57
N GLN A 375 14.83 -22.13 3.95
CA GLN A 375 15.44 -23.03 4.91
C GLN A 375 15.33 -22.49 6.32
N THR A 376 15.05 -23.38 7.27
CA THR A 376 15.04 -23.08 8.70
C THR A 376 16.16 -23.85 9.38
N THR A 377 16.92 -23.16 10.22
CA THR A 377 18.00 -23.74 11.02
C THR A 377 17.82 -23.39 12.50
N GLY A 378 18.52 -24.07 13.38
CA GLY A 378 18.50 -23.81 14.82
C GLY A 378 17.92 -24.97 15.65
N PRO A 379 17.72 -24.77 16.96
CA PRO A 379 17.91 -23.48 17.63
C PRO A 379 19.39 -23.08 17.75
N HIS A 380 19.71 -21.80 17.56
CA HIS A 380 21.01 -21.21 17.75
C HIS A 380 21.03 -20.37 19.02
N SER A 381 22.17 -20.31 19.73
CA SER A 381 22.40 -19.43 20.87
C SER A 381 23.48 -18.40 20.52
N GLY A 382 23.36 -17.18 21.05
CA GLY A 382 24.29 -16.07 20.82
C GLY A 382 24.18 -15.39 19.46
N GLY A 383 23.74 -16.09 18.42
CA GLY A 383 23.65 -15.53 17.08
C GLY A 383 23.72 -16.56 15.97
N VAL A 384 23.82 -16.08 14.72
CA VAL A 384 23.95 -16.88 13.50
C VAL A 384 24.93 -16.24 12.54
N SER A 385 25.78 -17.05 11.89
CA SER A 385 26.64 -16.60 10.79
C SER A 385 25.99 -16.88 9.45
N VAL A 386 26.05 -15.90 8.56
CA VAL A 386 25.58 -16.02 7.18
C VAL A 386 26.65 -15.54 6.21
N THR A 387 26.75 -16.19 5.05
CA THR A 387 27.58 -15.74 3.95
C THR A 387 26.70 -15.13 2.88
N VAL A 388 27.01 -13.92 2.44
CA VAL A 388 26.23 -13.16 1.46
C VAL A 388 27.09 -12.83 0.26
N ALA A 389 26.62 -13.14 -0.94
CA ALA A 389 27.29 -12.84 -2.20
C ALA A 389 27.41 -11.32 -2.46
N PRO A 390 28.22 -10.88 -3.43
CA PRO A 390 28.32 -9.46 -3.80
C PRO A 390 26.97 -8.86 -4.23
N ASN A 391 26.66 -7.68 -3.73
CA ASN A 391 25.39 -6.96 -3.98
C ASN A 391 24.15 -7.80 -3.70
N ASP A 392 24.22 -8.73 -2.73
CA ASP A 392 23.15 -9.63 -2.36
C ASP A 392 22.75 -9.48 -0.89
N VAL A 393 21.69 -10.18 -0.51
CA VAL A 393 21.12 -10.16 0.86
C VAL A 393 20.85 -11.56 1.40
N ALA A 394 20.91 -11.69 2.72
CA ALA A 394 20.18 -12.71 3.45
C ALA A 394 19.02 -12.02 4.19
N LEU A 395 17.79 -12.29 3.80
CA LEU A 395 16.60 -11.81 4.49
C LEU A 395 16.13 -12.91 5.44
N LEU A 396 16.17 -12.63 6.73
CA LEU A 396 15.98 -13.60 7.79
C LEU A 396 14.78 -13.26 8.65
N ARG A 397 14.12 -14.30 9.14
CA ARG A 397 13.12 -14.20 10.19
C ARG A 397 13.58 -15.06 11.36
N ILE A 398 13.61 -14.46 12.57
CA ILE A 398 14.18 -15.06 13.77
C ILE A 398 13.09 -15.19 14.83
N SER A 399 12.90 -16.40 15.38
CA SER A 399 11.81 -16.72 16.30
C SER A 399 12.22 -17.75 17.35
N LYS A 400 11.54 -17.70 18.51
CA LYS A 400 11.60 -18.77 19.51
C LYS A 400 10.92 -20.07 19.03
N ALA A 401 9.90 -19.94 18.20
CA ALA A 401 9.19 -21.07 17.62
C ALA A 401 9.81 -21.49 16.28
N ASN A 402 9.80 -22.79 15.98
CA ASN A 402 10.21 -23.34 14.68
C ASN A 402 9.07 -23.25 13.64
N THR A 403 8.30 -22.17 13.69
CA THR A 403 7.21 -21.91 12.73
C THR A 403 7.24 -20.43 12.34
N PHE A 404 7.06 -20.18 11.06
CA PHE A 404 7.15 -18.84 10.46
C PHE A 404 5.90 -18.58 9.61
N PRO A 405 4.75 -18.32 10.23
CA PRO A 405 3.51 -18.11 9.51
C PRO A 405 3.60 -16.84 8.65
N VAL A 406 3.17 -16.94 7.40
CA VAL A 406 3.02 -15.77 6.53
C VAL A 406 1.77 -15.01 6.98
N PRO A 407 1.85 -13.67 7.17
CA PRO A 407 0.68 -12.84 7.48
C PRO A 407 -0.41 -13.00 6.41
N PRO A 408 -1.68 -12.79 6.77
CA PRO A 408 -2.76 -12.84 5.81
C PRO A 408 -2.66 -11.70 4.78
N ILE A 409 -2.61 -12.07 3.50
CA ILE A 409 -2.67 -11.15 2.36
C ILE A 409 -4.08 -11.22 1.79
N ILE A 410 -4.74 -10.08 1.67
CA ILE A 410 -6.14 -9.97 1.28
C ILE A 410 -6.25 -9.79 -0.23
N VAL A 411 -7.08 -10.65 -0.87
CA VAL A 411 -7.37 -10.59 -2.30
C VAL A 411 -8.88 -10.62 -2.52
N ALA A 412 -9.43 -9.57 -3.09
CA ALA A 412 -10.84 -9.52 -3.50
C ALA A 412 -11.00 -9.96 -4.97
N ASP A 413 -12.14 -10.58 -5.28
CA ASP A 413 -12.47 -10.92 -6.66
C ASP A 413 -12.99 -9.70 -7.46
N THR A 414 -13.64 -8.76 -6.78
CA THR A 414 -14.11 -7.49 -7.36
C THR A 414 -14.15 -6.38 -6.31
N TYR A 415 -14.02 -5.13 -6.76
CA TYR A 415 -14.33 -3.92 -5.99
C TYR A 415 -15.53 -3.17 -6.55
N LEU A 416 -16.24 -3.74 -7.54
CA LEU A 416 -17.47 -3.19 -8.12
C LEU A 416 -18.52 -4.27 -8.32
N VAL A 417 -19.63 -4.16 -7.61
CA VAL A 417 -20.85 -4.94 -7.84
C VAL A 417 -21.80 -4.11 -8.71
N SER A 418 -22.19 -4.61 -9.88
CA SER A 418 -23.15 -3.95 -10.76
C SER A 418 -24.38 -4.81 -10.94
N LEU A 419 -25.54 -4.29 -10.57
CA LEU A 419 -26.84 -4.96 -10.67
C LEU A 419 -27.78 -4.16 -11.56
N ARG A 420 -28.66 -4.86 -12.27
CA ARG A 420 -29.67 -4.25 -13.13
C ARG A 420 -31.03 -4.87 -12.87
N ALA A 421 -32.05 -4.04 -12.77
CA ALA A 421 -33.45 -4.44 -12.68
C ALA A 421 -34.26 -3.76 -13.75
N GLU A 422 -35.25 -4.45 -14.32
CA GLU A 422 -36.23 -3.92 -15.28
C GLU A 422 -37.57 -3.72 -14.59
N GLY A 423 -38.21 -2.57 -14.87
CA GLY A 423 -39.57 -2.27 -14.45
C GLY A 423 -39.73 -1.90 -12.96
N SER A 424 -40.96 -1.65 -12.56
CA SER A 424 -41.38 -1.21 -11.22
C SER A 424 -41.69 -2.36 -10.25
N THR A 425 -41.46 -3.63 -10.65
CA THR A 425 -41.78 -4.78 -9.80
C THR A 425 -40.74 -4.94 -8.71
N THR A 426 -41.19 -5.09 -7.47
CA THR A 426 -40.30 -5.39 -6.32
C THR A 426 -39.52 -6.68 -6.57
N ARG A 427 -38.20 -6.59 -6.65
CA ARG A 427 -37.29 -7.74 -6.80
C ARG A 427 -36.21 -7.68 -5.74
N LYS A 428 -35.75 -8.88 -5.33
CA LYS A 428 -34.49 -9.02 -4.60
C LYS A 428 -33.44 -9.51 -5.58
N LEU A 429 -32.34 -8.78 -5.68
CA LEU A 429 -31.16 -9.15 -6.47
C LEU A 429 -30.02 -9.43 -5.52
N THR A 430 -29.20 -10.41 -5.82
CA THR A 430 -28.02 -10.74 -5.01
C THR A 430 -26.76 -10.79 -5.87
N ALA A 431 -25.67 -10.28 -5.32
CA ALA A 431 -24.34 -10.44 -5.89
C ALA A 431 -23.32 -10.56 -4.75
N MET A 432 -22.21 -11.22 -5.01
CA MET A 432 -21.20 -11.51 -3.99
C MET A 432 -19.88 -10.81 -4.30
N VAL A 433 -19.20 -10.34 -3.25
CA VAL A 433 -17.78 -10.05 -3.25
C VAL A 433 -17.11 -11.17 -2.48
N THR A 434 -16.15 -11.84 -3.11
CA THR A 434 -15.38 -12.92 -2.47
C THR A 434 -14.01 -12.38 -2.07
N VAL A 435 -13.69 -12.51 -0.80
CA VAL A 435 -12.39 -12.14 -0.25
C VAL A 435 -11.65 -13.41 0.15
N LYS A 436 -10.48 -13.61 -0.43
CA LYS A 436 -9.58 -14.71 -0.10
C LYS A 436 -8.40 -14.18 0.71
N THR A 437 -7.83 -15.04 1.52
CA THR A 437 -6.62 -14.77 2.27
C THR A 437 -5.52 -15.71 1.79
N ASN A 438 -4.48 -15.15 1.19
CA ASN A 438 -3.23 -15.84 0.94
C ASN A 438 -2.34 -15.67 2.16
N GLY A 439 -1.85 -16.75 2.73
CA GLY A 439 -1.08 -16.74 3.97
C GLY A 439 -1.41 -17.92 4.85
N SER A 440 -0.74 -18.02 5.99
CA SER A 440 -0.85 -19.20 6.88
C SER A 440 -2.10 -19.19 7.76
N LYS A 441 -2.65 -18.02 8.06
CA LYS A 441 -3.81 -17.87 8.97
C LYS A 441 -5.03 -17.33 8.22
N ALA A 442 -6.23 -17.76 8.65
CA ALA A 442 -7.47 -17.13 8.25
C ALA A 442 -7.62 -15.76 8.93
N LEU A 443 -8.32 -14.85 8.26
CA LEU A 443 -8.70 -13.58 8.86
C LEU A 443 -9.92 -13.77 9.79
N PRO A 444 -10.07 -12.91 10.82
CA PRO A 444 -11.34 -12.73 11.50
C PRO A 444 -12.46 -12.38 10.51
N LEU A 445 -13.72 -12.62 10.91
CA LEU A 445 -14.86 -12.31 10.06
C LEU A 445 -14.97 -10.80 9.81
N TRP A 446 -15.17 -10.42 8.54
CA TRP A 446 -15.42 -9.03 8.16
C TRP A 446 -16.70 -8.51 8.82
N LYS A 447 -16.65 -7.29 9.34
CA LYS A 447 -17.80 -6.59 9.90
C LYS A 447 -18.16 -5.41 9.00
N VAL A 448 -19.34 -5.48 8.39
CA VAL A 448 -19.86 -4.39 7.55
C VAL A 448 -20.23 -3.21 8.45
N ARG A 449 -19.77 -2.01 8.08
CA ARG A 449 -20.11 -0.78 8.79
C ARG A 449 -21.59 -0.43 8.61
N PRO A 450 -22.25 0.10 9.63
CA PRO A 450 -23.63 0.60 9.51
C PRO A 450 -23.70 1.82 8.60
N GLY A 451 -24.90 2.19 8.18
CA GLY A 451 -25.15 3.39 7.34
C GLY A 451 -25.41 3.08 5.86
N LEU A 452 -25.57 1.80 5.49
CA LEU A 452 -25.98 1.45 4.14
C LEU A 452 -27.39 2.00 3.83
N PRO A 453 -27.67 2.39 2.56
CA PRO A 453 -29.00 2.83 2.17
C PRO A 453 -30.02 1.70 2.31
N SER A 454 -31.29 2.04 2.54
CA SER A 454 -32.36 1.06 2.81
C SER A 454 -32.59 0.01 1.72
N TRP A 455 -32.15 0.27 0.50
CA TRP A 455 -32.26 -0.66 -0.62
C TRP A 455 -31.15 -1.72 -0.64
N LEU A 456 -30.07 -1.58 0.17
CA LEU A 456 -28.92 -2.48 0.20
C LEU A 456 -28.71 -3.06 1.58
N SER A 457 -28.55 -4.36 1.66
CA SER A 457 -28.07 -5.07 2.85
C SER A 457 -26.91 -5.99 2.47
N VAL A 458 -25.95 -6.17 3.40
CA VAL A 458 -24.79 -7.02 3.19
C VAL A 458 -24.66 -8.00 4.35
N SER A 459 -24.54 -9.29 4.01
CA SER A 459 -24.25 -10.34 4.98
C SER A 459 -22.90 -10.98 4.69
N VAL A 460 -22.20 -11.46 5.71
CA VAL A 460 -20.88 -12.05 5.59
C VAL A 460 -20.96 -13.52 6.02
N THR A 461 -20.40 -14.40 5.18
CA THR A 461 -20.26 -15.83 5.48
C THR A 461 -18.81 -16.24 5.28
N GLU A 462 -18.37 -17.28 6.01
CA GLU A 462 -17.00 -17.77 6.01
C GLU A 462 -16.94 -19.23 5.58
N SER A 463 -15.89 -19.57 4.83
CA SER A 463 -15.53 -20.95 4.48
C SER A 463 -14.01 -21.06 4.38
N GLY A 464 -13.35 -21.50 5.43
CA GLY A 464 -11.89 -21.61 5.53
C GLY A 464 -11.20 -20.23 5.39
N LYS A 465 -10.34 -20.08 4.39
CA LYS A 465 -9.65 -18.81 4.10
C LYS A 465 -10.42 -17.88 3.15
N THR A 466 -11.69 -18.19 2.89
CA THR A 466 -12.54 -17.42 1.97
C THR A 466 -13.73 -16.88 2.74
N GLN A 467 -13.99 -15.59 2.60
CA GLN A 467 -15.17 -14.94 3.12
C GLN A 467 -15.99 -14.33 1.97
N LYS A 468 -17.31 -14.45 2.05
CA LYS A 468 -18.23 -13.94 1.03
C LYS A 468 -19.10 -12.85 1.62
N LEU A 469 -19.05 -11.67 1.02
CA LEU A 469 -19.94 -10.55 1.32
C LEU A 469 -21.10 -10.61 0.31
N THR A 470 -22.27 -11.09 0.76
CA THR A 470 -23.46 -11.20 -0.08
C THR A 470 -24.24 -9.90 -0.01
N ASN A 471 -24.23 -9.16 -1.11
CA ASN A 471 -25.02 -7.96 -1.30
C ASN A 471 -26.43 -8.33 -1.74
N THR A 472 -27.43 -7.94 -0.96
CA THR A 472 -28.84 -8.12 -1.27
C THR A 472 -29.46 -6.76 -1.52
N VAL A 473 -29.93 -6.54 -2.74
CA VAL A 473 -30.57 -5.30 -3.18
C VAL A 473 -32.07 -5.50 -3.29
N SER A 474 -32.85 -4.62 -2.68
CA SER A 474 -34.30 -4.56 -2.81
C SER A 474 -34.69 -3.37 -3.72
N THR A 475 -35.44 -3.63 -4.77
CA THR A 475 -35.95 -2.57 -5.67
C THR A 475 -37.27 -1.97 -5.19
N ALA A 476 -37.79 -2.39 -4.02
CA ALA A 476 -39.04 -1.88 -3.46
C ALA A 476 -38.99 -0.36 -3.25
N GLY A 477 -39.96 0.35 -3.83
CA GLY A 477 -40.06 1.81 -3.71
C GLY A 477 -39.04 2.62 -4.51
N LEU A 478 -38.13 1.99 -5.23
CA LEU A 478 -37.16 2.68 -6.07
C LEU A 478 -37.77 3.03 -7.44
N LYS A 479 -37.41 4.22 -7.92
CA LYS A 479 -37.80 4.71 -9.25
C LYS A 479 -36.76 4.32 -10.30
N LYS A 480 -37.10 4.50 -11.61
CA LYS A 480 -36.09 4.44 -12.67
C LYS A 480 -34.91 5.37 -12.36
N GLY A 481 -33.72 4.86 -12.47
CA GLY A 481 -32.49 5.63 -12.18
C GLY A 481 -31.28 4.76 -11.86
N LEU A 482 -30.21 5.43 -11.56
CA LEU A 482 -28.96 4.84 -11.08
C LEU A 482 -28.87 5.09 -9.57
N TYR A 483 -28.58 4.05 -8.82
CA TYR A 483 -28.35 4.07 -7.38
C TYR A 483 -26.94 3.58 -7.09
N HIS A 484 -26.28 4.25 -6.18
CA HIS A 484 -24.91 3.96 -5.82
C HIS A 484 -24.78 3.85 -4.29
N ALA A 485 -23.97 2.92 -3.84
CA ALA A 485 -23.55 2.80 -2.45
C ALA A 485 -22.08 2.38 -2.38
N LEU A 486 -21.34 2.98 -1.47
CA LEU A 486 -20.01 2.53 -1.07
C LEU A 486 -20.16 1.65 0.17
N VAL A 487 -19.72 0.40 0.08
CA VAL A 487 -19.70 -0.54 1.21
C VAL A 487 -18.33 -0.51 1.86
N ARG A 488 -18.31 -0.35 3.17
CA ARG A 488 -17.11 -0.55 4.00
C ARG A 488 -17.29 -1.76 4.89
N ALA A 489 -16.31 -2.66 4.88
CA ALA A 489 -16.20 -3.75 5.84
C ALA A 489 -14.81 -3.71 6.49
N ASP A 490 -14.75 -3.87 7.82
CA ASP A 490 -13.52 -3.88 8.58
C ASP A 490 -13.21 -5.30 9.07
N ASN A 491 -11.94 -5.66 8.98
CA ASN A 491 -11.40 -6.83 9.65
C ASN A 491 -10.72 -6.38 10.94
N ILE A 492 -11.22 -6.85 12.07
CA ILE A 492 -10.84 -6.34 13.39
C ILE A 492 -10.12 -7.45 14.16
N GLU A 493 -8.95 -7.13 14.72
CA GLU A 493 -8.22 -8.04 15.60
C GLU A 493 -9.04 -8.32 16.87
N PRO A 494 -9.31 -9.62 17.20
CA PRO A 494 -10.27 -9.97 18.24
C PRO A 494 -9.87 -9.52 19.66
N VAL A 495 -8.57 -9.42 19.94
CA VAL A 495 -8.07 -9.11 21.29
C VAL A 495 -7.97 -7.61 21.52
N SER A 496 -7.37 -6.88 20.58
CA SER A 496 -7.16 -5.42 20.71
C SER A 496 -8.32 -4.58 20.21
N GLY A 497 -9.20 -5.14 19.38
CA GLY A 497 -10.26 -4.41 18.71
C GLY A 497 -9.78 -3.45 17.61
N ARG A 498 -8.49 -3.49 17.24
CA ARG A 498 -7.90 -2.61 16.21
C ARG A 498 -8.24 -3.11 14.80
N PRO A 499 -8.52 -2.24 13.85
CA PRO A 499 -8.64 -2.62 12.45
C PRO A 499 -7.31 -3.21 11.96
N MET A 500 -7.36 -4.41 11.39
CA MET A 500 -6.23 -5.04 10.69
C MET A 500 -6.21 -4.66 9.22
N SER A 501 -7.40 -4.47 8.64
CA SER A 501 -7.61 -4.06 7.26
C SER A 501 -9.02 -3.55 7.06
N ALA A 502 -9.21 -2.71 6.05
CA ALA A 502 -10.51 -2.26 5.59
C ALA A 502 -10.71 -2.62 4.11
N LEU A 503 -11.89 -3.10 3.78
CA LEU A 503 -12.36 -3.37 2.43
C LEU A 503 -13.39 -2.30 2.06
N TYR A 504 -13.16 -1.61 0.96
CA TYR A 504 -14.11 -0.69 0.36
C TYR A 504 -14.46 -1.20 -1.04
N TYR A 505 -15.74 -1.24 -1.40
CA TYR A 505 -16.19 -1.57 -2.74
C TYR A 505 -17.49 -0.89 -3.08
N ASP A 506 -17.70 -0.64 -4.36
CA ASP A 506 -18.89 0.03 -4.90
C ASP A 506 -20.01 -0.97 -5.19
N VAL A 507 -21.26 -0.59 -4.92
CA VAL A 507 -22.47 -1.30 -5.34
C VAL A 507 -23.34 -0.36 -6.15
N ASP A 508 -23.50 -0.67 -7.44
CA ASP A 508 -24.36 0.05 -8.37
C ASP A 508 -25.61 -0.76 -8.68
N LEU A 509 -26.76 -0.08 -8.70
CA LEU A 509 -28.02 -0.62 -9.16
C LEU A 509 -28.60 0.29 -10.25
N GLU A 510 -28.81 -0.25 -11.44
CA GLU A 510 -29.54 0.40 -12.51
C GLU A 510 -30.97 -0.13 -12.55
N ILE A 511 -31.98 0.77 -12.45
CA ILE A 511 -33.38 0.47 -12.69
C ILE A 511 -33.78 1.09 -14.02
N THR A 512 -34.10 0.24 -15.01
CA THR A 512 -34.54 0.66 -16.33
C THR A 512 -36.06 0.65 -16.45
N SER A 513 -36.63 1.40 -17.41
CA SER A 513 -38.04 1.22 -17.78
C SER A 513 -38.23 -0.18 -18.35
N GLY A 514 -39.20 -0.95 -17.86
CA GLY A 514 -39.62 -2.19 -18.50
C GLY A 514 -39.95 -1.91 -19.99
N GLY A 515 -39.24 -2.55 -20.91
CA GLY A 515 -39.57 -2.49 -22.30
C GLY A 515 -40.98 -3.04 -22.48
N ALA A 516 -41.92 -2.22 -22.98
CA ALA A 516 -43.16 -2.75 -23.54
C ALA A 516 -42.76 -3.70 -24.68
N GLY A 517 -42.89 -5.01 -24.45
CA GLY A 517 -42.62 -6.01 -25.46
C GLY A 517 -43.40 -5.61 -26.71
N ARG A 518 -42.69 -5.27 -27.79
CA ARG A 518 -43.32 -5.28 -29.11
C ARG A 518 -43.71 -6.74 -29.39
N VAL A 519 -44.99 -7.03 -29.17
CA VAL A 519 -45.61 -8.21 -29.76
C VAL A 519 -45.59 -7.96 -31.25
N SER A 520 -44.64 -8.54 -31.96
CA SER A 520 -44.70 -8.67 -33.40
C SER A 520 -45.85 -9.65 -33.70
N LYS A 521 -46.91 -9.11 -34.32
CA LYS A 521 -47.90 -9.94 -35.00
C LYS A 521 -47.25 -10.65 -36.18
#